data_5bb26002243b49fec74967a903aff5f4
#
_entry.id   5bb26002243b49fec74967a903aff5f4
#
_cell.length_a   1.000
_cell.length_b   1.000
_cell.length_c   1.000
_cell.angle_alpha   90.00
_cell.angle_beta   90.00
_cell.angle_gamma   90.00
#
_symmetry.space_group_name_H-M   'P 1'
#
loop_
_entity.id
_entity.type
_entity.pdbx_description
1 polymer ?
#
loop_
_entity_poly.entity_id
_entity_poly.type
_entity_poly.pdbx_seq_one_letter_code
_entity_poly.pdbx_strand_id
1 'polypeptide(L)'
;MTQYYAPKGGLPPQTQLLTDRAMFTEAYAVIPRGTMSDIVTSQLPFWTDSRFWVLARPLSGFAETFSHYIAEVLPGGGSTRPETDPEAQAVLFVVEGEVVLTIEGTRHEMAPGGYAYIPAGSDWTLGNEGTEPARFHWVRKAYEAVDGLDAPEAFVTNETEVAPNAMPDTEGKWATTRFVEPDDLRHDMHVNIVTFEPGAVIPFAETHVMEHGLYVLEGKAVYRLNQDWVEVEAGDYMWLRAFCPQACYAGGPGKFRYLLYKDVNRHMPL
;
A
#
# COMPACT_ATOMS: atom_id res chain seq x y z
N MET A 1 -11.76 -16.04 -6.54
CA MET A 1 -11.80 -14.70 -5.98
C MET A 1 -10.51 -14.54 -5.20
N THR A 2 -9.66 -13.55 -5.53
CA THR A 2 -8.43 -13.28 -4.79
C THR A 2 -8.81 -12.78 -3.40
N GLN A 3 -8.23 -13.38 -2.37
CA GLN A 3 -8.47 -12.97 -0.99
C GLN A 3 -7.24 -12.18 -0.50
N TYR A 4 -7.50 -10.97 -0.03
CA TYR A 4 -6.48 -10.13 0.59
C TYR A 4 -6.56 -10.27 2.10
N TYR A 5 -5.41 -10.24 2.76
CA TYR A 5 -5.41 -10.07 4.19
C TYR A 5 -5.75 -8.60 4.53
N ALA A 6 -6.67 -8.41 5.46
CA ALA A 6 -7.00 -7.12 6.04
C ALA A 6 -7.00 -7.24 7.58
N PRO A 7 -6.65 -6.18 8.32
CA PRO A 7 -6.70 -6.21 9.78
C PRO A 7 -8.12 -6.51 10.26
N LYS A 8 -8.21 -7.36 11.28
CA LYS A 8 -9.49 -7.64 11.95
C LYS A 8 -9.65 -6.70 13.13
N GLY A 9 -10.85 -6.19 13.33
CA GLY A 9 -11.20 -5.43 14.51
C GLY A 9 -11.18 -6.27 15.77
N GLY A 10 -11.25 -5.60 16.92
CA GLY A 10 -11.26 -6.21 18.24
C GLY A 10 -9.86 -6.33 18.88
N LEU A 11 -9.84 -6.81 20.10
CA LEU A 11 -8.59 -7.08 20.81
C LEU A 11 -8.00 -8.38 20.30
N PRO A 12 -6.70 -8.42 19.95
CA PRO A 12 -6.04 -9.64 19.53
C PRO A 12 -5.94 -10.61 20.72
N PRO A 13 -5.88 -11.93 20.47
CA PRO A 13 -5.50 -12.88 21.52
C PRO A 13 -4.17 -12.46 22.15
N GLN A 14 -4.03 -12.65 23.46
CA GLN A 14 -2.83 -12.25 24.19
C GLN A 14 -1.53 -12.85 23.60
N THR A 15 -1.62 -14.04 23.02
CA THR A 15 -0.49 -14.67 22.32
C THR A 15 -0.06 -13.98 21.05
N GLN A 16 -0.92 -13.13 20.46
CA GLN A 16 -0.60 -12.33 19.27
C GLN A 16 -0.03 -10.95 19.62
N LEU A 17 -0.12 -10.53 20.87
CA LEU A 17 0.49 -9.28 21.33
C LEU A 17 2.01 -9.41 21.51
N LEU A 18 2.50 -10.63 21.72
CA LEU A 18 3.92 -10.92 21.86
C LEU A 18 4.48 -11.30 20.49
N THR A 19 5.04 -10.34 19.80
CA THR A 19 5.72 -10.58 18.53
C THR A 19 7.15 -10.08 18.62
N ASP A 20 8.10 -11.01 18.50
CA ASP A 20 9.53 -10.77 18.40
C ASP A 20 9.98 -10.38 16.99
N ARG A 21 9.06 -10.41 16.02
CA ARG A 21 9.31 -9.97 14.63
C ARG A 21 9.19 -8.46 14.45
N ALA A 22 8.65 -7.72 15.44
CA ALA A 22 8.58 -6.26 15.37
C ALA A 22 10.00 -5.67 15.43
N MET A 23 10.37 -4.92 14.42
CA MET A 23 11.69 -4.33 14.29
C MET A 23 11.59 -2.87 13.86
N PHE A 24 12.38 -2.01 14.51
CA PHE A 24 12.48 -0.59 14.17
C PHE A 24 13.95 -0.21 14.18
N THR A 25 14.49 0.06 13.03
CA THR A 25 15.88 0.43 12.82
C THR A 25 15.96 1.72 12.00
N GLU A 26 17.15 2.25 11.80
CA GLU A 26 17.37 3.42 10.93
C GLU A 26 17.19 3.09 9.45
N ALA A 27 17.30 1.81 9.06
CA ALA A 27 17.27 1.38 7.67
C ALA A 27 15.91 0.79 7.26
N TYR A 28 15.17 0.21 8.21
CA TYR A 28 13.89 -0.43 7.93
C TYR A 28 13.05 -0.57 9.21
N ALA A 29 11.74 -0.80 9.00
CA ALA A 29 10.83 -1.20 10.06
C ALA A 29 10.00 -2.42 9.62
N VAL A 30 9.64 -3.27 10.58
CA VAL A 30 8.66 -4.36 10.42
C VAL A 30 7.58 -4.21 11.46
N ILE A 31 6.33 -4.08 11.03
CA ILE A 31 5.15 -4.04 11.89
C ILE A 31 4.35 -5.32 11.63
N PRO A 32 4.45 -6.33 12.51
CA PRO A 32 3.73 -7.58 12.33
C PRO A 32 2.23 -7.39 12.46
N ARG A 33 1.46 -8.22 11.76
CA ARG A 33 -0.01 -8.18 11.75
C ARG A 33 -0.66 -8.17 13.14
N GLY A 34 -0.04 -8.80 14.13
CA GLY A 34 -0.57 -8.88 15.50
C GLY A 34 -0.59 -7.53 16.23
N THR A 35 0.10 -6.51 15.71
CA THR A 35 0.09 -5.14 16.27
C THR A 35 -1.04 -4.29 15.71
N MET A 36 -1.69 -4.72 14.61
CA MET A 36 -2.81 -4.03 13.99
C MET A 36 -4.12 -4.48 14.62
N SER A 37 -4.50 -3.86 15.72
CA SER A 37 -5.74 -4.13 16.45
C SER A 37 -6.54 -2.85 16.67
N ASP A 38 -7.76 -2.96 17.16
CA ASP A 38 -8.64 -1.81 17.38
C ASP A 38 -8.03 -0.73 18.27
N ILE A 39 -7.21 -1.11 19.24
CA ILE A 39 -6.58 -0.17 20.17
C ILE A 39 -5.64 0.83 19.50
N VAL A 40 -5.15 0.51 18.30
CA VAL A 40 -4.22 1.38 17.54
C VAL A 40 -4.91 2.12 16.39
N THR A 41 -6.24 2.06 16.31
CA THR A 41 -6.97 2.79 15.29
C THR A 41 -7.03 4.28 15.57
N SER A 42 -7.10 5.05 14.52
CA SER A 42 -7.29 6.49 14.52
C SER A 42 -8.61 6.86 13.88
N GLN A 43 -9.16 8.01 14.26
CA GLN A 43 -10.25 8.65 13.55
C GLN A 43 -9.71 9.88 12.83
N LEU A 44 -10.16 10.09 11.60
CA LEU A 44 -9.76 11.25 10.82
C LEU A 44 -10.89 12.29 10.77
N PRO A 45 -10.56 13.59 10.72
CA PRO A 45 -11.55 14.64 10.53
C PRO A 45 -12.36 14.41 9.24
N PHE A 46 -13.64 14.77 9.27
CA PHE A 46 -14.58 14.67 8.12
C PHE A 46 -14.92 13.24 7.68
N TRP A 47 -14.46 12.23 8.38
CA TRP A 47 -14.85 10.84 8.16
C TRP A 47 -15.88 10.40 9.21
N THR A 48 -16.92 9.69 8.79
CA THR A 48 -17.97 9.12 9.63
C THR A 48 -17.97 7.61 9.55
N ASP A 49 -18.32 6.94 10.64
CA ASP A 49 -18.43 5.48 10.73
C ASP A 49 -17.21 4.77 10.12
N SER A 50 -16.03 5.25 10.47
CA SER A 50 -14.77 4.81 9.91
C SER A 50 -13.67 4.77 10.97
N ARG A 51 -12.62 3.97 10.69
CA ARG A 51 -11.40 3.91 11.49
C ARG A 51 -10.20 3.59 10.62
N PHE A 52 -9.03 3.99 11.09
CA PHE A 52 -7.81 3.93 10.30
C PHE A 52 -6.67 3.31 11.11
N TRP A 53 -5.96 2.35 10.53
CA TRP A 53 -4.67 1.89 11.01
C TRP A 53 -3.58 2.66 10.26
N VAL A 54 -2.82 3.46 10.99
CA VAL A 54 -1.71 4.24 10.42
C VAL A 54 -0.48 3.34 10.36
N LEU A 55 -0.11 2.91 9.16
CA LEU A 55 1.06 2.05 8.93
C LEU A 55 2.34 2.86 8.85
N ALA A 56 2.29 4.00 8.15
CA ALA A 56 3.41 4.90 7.96
C ALA A 56 2.93 6.34 7.83
N ARG A 57 3.74 7.27 8.30
CA ARG A 57 3.57 8.72 8.09
C ARG A 57 4.88 9.43 8.43
N PRO A 58 5.17 10.62 7.87
CA PRO A 58 6.43 11.34 8.12
C PRO A 58 6.74 11.63 9.59
N LEU A 59 5.71 11.74 10.45
CA LEU A 59 5.88 12.04 11.89
C LEU A 59 6.12 10.80 12.75
N SER A 60 6.21 9.61 12.20
CA SER A 60 6.31 8.36 12.98
C SER A 60 7.74 7.89 13.25
N GLY A 61 8.74 8.64 12.80
CA GLY A 61 10.16 8.29 12.95
C GLY A 61 10.70 7.39 11.84
N PHE A 62 9.85 6.96 10.94
CA PHE A 62 10.16 6.34 9.65
C PHE A 62 9.12 6.81 8.64
N ALA A 63 9.31 6.53 7.35
CA ALA A 63 8.61 7.12 6.22
C ALA A 63 8.84 8.64 6.11
N GLU A 64 9.56 9.02 5.08
CA GLU A 64 9.93 10.41 4.85
C GLU A 64 9.01 11.08 3.83
N THR A 65 8.54 10.32 2.83
CA THR A 65 7.88 10.87 1.65
C THR A 65 6.38 10.62 1.58
N PHE A 66 5.82 9.70 2.38
CA PHE A 66 4.44 9.26 2.23
C PHE A 66 3.73 8.92 3.54
N SER A 67 2.41 8.79 3.45
CA SER A 67 1.58 8.16 4.48
C SER A 67 0.87 6.95 3.91
N HIS A 68 0.72 5.89 4.70
CA HIS A 68 0.01 4.68 4.34
C HIS A 68 -0.95 4.28 5.45
N TYR A 69 -2.24 4.23 5.13
CA TYR A 69 -3.30 3.84 6.05
C TYR A 69 -4.02 2.61 5.52
N ILE A 70 -4.57 1.80 6.43
CA ILE A 70 -5.69 0.93 6.13
C ILE A 70 -6.92 1.61 6.69
N ALA A 71 -7.91 1.85 5.85
CA ALA A 71 -9.21 2.39 6.23
C ALA A 71 -10.21 1.26 6.32
N GLU A 72 -11.06 1.29 7.34
CA GLU A 72 -12.30 0.53 7.41
C GLU A 72 -13.45 1.53 7.47
N VAL A 73 -14.45 1.33 6.61
CA VAL A 73 -15.65 2.16 6.53
C VAL A 73 -16.86 1.26 6.69
N LEU A 74 -17.66 1.52 7.73
CA LEU A 74 -18.88 0.77 8.00
C LEU A 74 -19.99 1.14 7.01
N PRO A 75 -21.04 0.32 6.85
CA PRO A 75 -22.20 0.65 6.04
C PRO A 75 -22.77 2.04 6.38
N GLY A 76 -22.97 2.88 5.37
CA GLY A 76 -23.42 4.26 5.51
C GLY A 76 -22.33 5.26 5.90
N GLY A 77 -21.13 4.79 6.22
CA GLY A 77 -19.98 5.64 6.55
C GLY A 77 -19.25 6.17 5.32
N GLY A 78 -18.27 7.03 5.56
CA GLY A 78 -17.43 7.63 4.54
C GLY A 78 -17.05 9.08 4.80
N SER A 79 -16.69 9.79 3.74
CA SER A 79 -16.34 11.21 3.81
C SER A 79 -16.75 11.95 2.54
N THR A 80 -17.28 13.15 2.70
CA THR A 80 -17.50 14.12 1.62
C THR A 80 -16.29 15.04 1.41
N ARG A 81 -15.27 14.92 2.25
CA ARG A 81 -14.01 15.65 2.19
C ARG A 81 -12.89 14.77 2.72
N PRO A 82 -12.53 13.69 2.01
CA PRO A 82 -11.59 12.69 2.50
C PRO A 82 -10.17 13.25 2.69
N GLU A 83 -9.75 14.14 1.78
CA GLU A 83 -8.43 14.78 1.81
C GLU A 83 -8.56 16.26 2.17
N THR A 84 -7.73 16.71 3.08
CA THR A 84 -7.69 18.10 3.54
C THR A 84 -6.44 18.85 3.10
N ASP A 85 -5.44 18.12 2.62
CA ASP A 85 -4.20 18.68 2.10
C ASP A 85 -4.31 18.79 0.57
N PRO A 86 -4.37 20.00 0.01
CA PRO A 86 -4.55 20.20 -1.43
C PRO A 86 -3.31 19.76 -2.25
N GLU A 87 -2.17 19.56 -1.61
CA GLU A 87 -0.95 19.08 -2.28
C GLU A 87 -0.87 17.55 -2.30
N ALA A 88 -1.72 16.86 -1.53
CA ALA A 88 -1.68 15.41 -1.46
C ALA A 88 -2.40 14.76 -2.65
N GLN A 89 -1.67 13.92 -3.36
CA GLN A 89 -2.22 12.91 -4.25
C GLN A 89 -2.48 11.61 -3.48
N ALA A 90 -3.30 10.73 -4.01
CA ALA A 90 -3.67 9.49 -3.33
C ALA A 90 -3.73 8.29 -4.28
N VAL A 91 -3.47 7.11 -3.70
CA VAL A 91 -3.87 5.83 -4.27
C VAL A 91 -4.77 5.11 -3.27
N LEU A 92 -5.89 4.60 -3.76
CA LEU A 92 -6.77 3.70 -3.03
C LEU A 92 -6.67 2.29 -3.63
N PHE A 93 -6.61 1.27 -2.77
CA PHE A 93 -6.64 -0.13 -3.17
C PHE A 93 -7.59 -0.92 -2.26
N VAL A 94 -8.70 -1.39 -2.82
CA VAL A 94 -9.76 -2.09 -2.06
C VAL A 94 -9.37 -3.54 -1.81
N VAL A 95 -9.48 -4.00 -0.57
CA VAL A 95 -9.14 -5.37 -0.16
C VAL A 95 -10.35 -6.15 0.35
N GLU A 96 -11.38 -5.48 0.86
CA GLU A 96 -12.59 -6.12 1.37
C GLU A 96 -13.81 -5.21 1.21
N GLY A 97 -14.98 -5.79 0.93
CA GLY A 97 -16.22 -5.03 0.74
C GLY A 97 -16.21 -4.19 -0.53
N GLU A 98 -17.10 -3.22 -0.58
CA GLU A 98 -17.27 -2.34 -1.74
C GLU A 98 -17.34 -0.88 -1.26
N VAL A 99 -16.77 0.01 -2.04
CA VAL A 99 -16.86 1.46 -1.81
C VAL A 99 -17.30 2.17 -3.09
N VAL A 100 -17.96 3.29 -2.88
CA VAL A 100 -18.29 4.24 -3.95
C VAL A 100 -17.34 5.41 -3.85
N LEU A 101 -16.52 5.58 -4.85
CA LEU A 101 -15.61 6.71 -5.02
C LEU A 101 -16.19 7.64 -6.07
N THR A 102 -16.31 8.92 -5.74
CA THR A 102 -16.67 9.95 -6.73
C THR A 102 -15.49 10.90 -6.89
N ILE A 103 -14.98 11.07 -8.12
CA ILE A 103 -13.89 11.98 -8.44
C ILE A 103 -14.40 12.96 -9.50
N GLU A 104 -14.28 14.27 -9.25
CA GLU A 104 -14.74 15.33 -10.16
C GLU A 104 -16.18 15.09 -10.66
N GLY A 105 -17.06 14.63 -9.76
CA GLY A 105 -18.45 14.31 -10.05
C GLY A 105 -18.67 12.97 -10.77
N THR A 106 -17.65 12.25 -11.17
CA THR A 106 -17.75 10.92 -11.78
C THR A 106 -17.75 9.84 -10.72
N ARG A 107 -18.81 9.00 -10.70
CA ARG A 107 -19.00 7.91 -9.74
C ARG A 107 -18.34 6.64 -10.22
N HIS A 108 -17.61 5.96 -9.33
CA HIS A 108 -16.97 4.68 -9.53
C HIS A 108 -17.33 3.71 -8.40
N GLU A 109 -17.77 2.51 -8.74
CA GLU A 109 -17.99 1.42 -7.79
C GLU A 109 -16.72 0.56 -7.76
N MET A 110 -16.12 0.42 -6.59
CA MET A 110 -14.86 -0.31 -6.41
C MET A 110 -15.08 -1.51 -5.49
N ALA A 111 -14.74 -2.69 -5.99
CA ALA A 111 -14.74 -3.96 -5.27
C ALA A 111 -13.29 -4.40 -4.96
N PRO A 112 -13.06 -5.51 -4.25
CA PRO A 112 -11.71 -6.00 -3.97
C PRO A 112 -10.84 -6.14 -5.23
N GLY A 113 -9.61 -5.64 -5.16
CA GLY A 113 -8.70 -5.46 -6.29
C GLY A 113 -8.87 -4.14 -7.02
N GLY A 114 -9.91 -3.36 -6.69
CA GLY A 114 -10.11 -2.02 -7.24
C GLY A 114 -8.98 -1.07 -6.84
N TYR A 115 -8.46 -0.35 -7.83
CA TYR A 115 -7.38 0.62 -7.70
C TYR A 115 -7.83 1.96 -8.24
N ALA A 116 -7.56 3.04 -7.51
CA ALA A 116 -7.78 4.40 -7.97
C ALA A 116 -6.54 5.26 -7.72
N TYR A 117 -6.14 6.03 -8.72
CA TYR A 117 -5.20 7.14 -8.57
C TYR A 117 -5.98 8.45 -8.57
N ILE A 118 -5.73 9.29 -7.57
CA ILE A 118 -6.40 10.58 -7.37
C ILE A 118 -5.33 11.67 -7.32
N PRO A 119 -5.27 12.57 -8.31
CA PRO A 119 -4.33 13.67 -8.32
C PRO A 119 -4.49 14.63 -7.13
N ALA A 120 -3.45 15.36 -6.81
CA ALA A 120 -3.49 16.45 -5.84
C ALA A 120 -4.52 17.52 -6.27
N GLY A 121 -5.26 18.05 -5.29
CA GLY A 121 -6.26 19.08 -5.51
C GLY A 121 -7.59 18.61 -6.13
N SER A 122 -7.75 17.31 -6.41
CA SER A 122 -9.02 16.76 -6.91
C SER A 122 -10.14 16.87 -5.87
N ASP A 123 -11.34 17.17 -6.34
CA ASP A 123 -12.57 17.04 -5.53
C ASP A 123 -13.04 15.58 -5.58
N TRP A 124 -13.04 14.92 -4.43
CA TRP A 124 -13.47 13.54 -4.34
C TRP A 124 -14.18 13.21 -3.03
N THR A 125 -15.04 12.23 -3.10
CA THR A 125 -15.78 11.70 -1.96
C THR A 125 -15.71 10.18 -1.95
N LEU A 126 -15.85 9.58 -0.77
CA LEU A 126 -15.90 8.13 -0.64
C LEU A 126 -16.98 7.74 0.34
N GLY A 127 -17.75 6.70 0.00
CA GLY A 127 -18.78 6.15 0.87
C GLY A 127 -18.90 4.63 0.74
N ASN A 128 -19.36 4.00 1.81
CA ASN A 128 -19.79 2.60 1.79
C ASN A 128 -21.31 2.56 1.72
N GLU A 129 -21.85 2.30 0.54
CA GLU A 129 -23.29 2.15 0.30
C GLU A 129 -23.76 0.69 0.42
N GLY A 130 -22.84 -0.23 0.72
CA GLY A 130 -23.11 -1.65 0.91
C GLY A 130 -23.68 -1.99 2.28
N THR A 131 -23.80 -3.28 2.58
CA THR A 131 -24.31 -3.81 3.85
C THR A 131 -23.20 -4.36 4.76
N GLU A 132 -22.00 -4.50 4.24
CA GLU A 132 -20.85 -5.03 4.96
C GLU A 132 -19.75 -3.96 5.08
N PRO A 133 -18.88 -4.04 6.08
CA PRO A 133 -17.72 -3.16 6.18
C PRO A 133 -16.83 -3.28 4.94
N ALA A 134 -16.32 -2.15 4.48
CA ALA A 134 -15.33 -2.10 3.40
C ALA A 134 -13.96 -1.71 3.96
N ARG A 135 -12.90 -2.31 3.42
CA ARG A 135 -11.51 -2.00 3.78
C ARG A 135 -10.69 -1.75 2.54
N PHE A 136 -9.83 -0.72 2.64
CA PHE A 136 -8.93 -0.35 1.56
C PHE A 136 -7.63 0.24 2.11
N HIS A 137 -6.57 0.10 1.33
CA HIS A 137 -5.34 0.83 1.55
C HIS A 137 -5.47 2.23 0.98
N TRP A 138 -5.01 3.21 1.72
CA TRP A 138 -4.91 4.59 1.29
C TRP A 138 -3.47 5.07 1.45
N VAL A 139 -2.80 5.26 0.32
CA VAL A 139 -1.44 5.78 0.24
C VAL A 139 -1.51 7.24 -0.22
N ARG A 140 -0.81 8.12 0.48
CA ARG A 140 -0.81 9.58 0.23
C ARG A 140 0.62 10.10 0.15
N LYS A 141 0.84 11.03 -0.76
CA LYS A 141 2.11 11.75 -0.90
C LYS A 141 1.83 13.16 -1.41
N ALA A 142 2.56 14.17 -0.91
CA ALA A 142 2.56 15.48 -1.55
C ALA A 142 3.10 15.34 -2.98
N TYR A 143 2.37 15.88 -3.95
CA TYR A 143 2.73 15.79 -5.36
C TYR A 143 3.84 16.80 -5.70
N GLU A 144 4.88 16.34 -6.36
CA GLU A 144 5.93 17.16 -6.89
C GLU A 144 5.81 17.25 -8.42
N ALA A 145 5.46 18.44 -8.92
CA ALA A 145 5.33 18.67 -10.36
C ALA A 145 6.70 18.62 -11.07
N VAL A 146 6.68 18.25 -12.35
CA VAL A 146 7.84 18.37 -13.25
C VAL A 146 7.59 19.51 -14.23
N ASP A 147 8.53 20.40 -14.37
CA ASP A 147 8.43 21.52 -15.30
C ASP A 147 8.19 21.04 -16.73
N GLY A 148 7.15 21.58 -17.35
CA GLY A 148 6.79 21.26 -18.73
C GLY A 148 5.97 20.00 -18.92
N LEU A 149 5.59 19.33 -17.84
CA LEU A 149 4.66 18.20 -17.86
C LEU A 149 3.39 18.55 -17.09
N ASP A 150 2.23 18.22 -17.66
CA ASP A 150 0.96 18.31 -16.95
C ASP A 150 0.87 17.24 -15.85
N ALA A 151 0.15 17.53 -14.77
CA ALA A 151 -0.13 16.53 -13.72
C ALA A 151 -0.91 15.34 -14.32
N PRO A 152 -0.73 14.11 -13.77
CA PRO A 152 -1.48 12.96 -14.25
C PRO A 152 -2.97 13.13 -13.98
N GLU A 153 -3.80 12.54 -14.84
CA GLU A 153 -5.24 12.50 -14.66
C GLU A 153 -5.64 11.39 -13.67
N ALA A 154 -6.81 11.56 -13.04
CA ALA A 154 -7.40 10.52 -12.21
C ALA A 154 -7.81 9.31 -13.06
N PHE A 155 -7.64 8.12 -12.52
CA PHE A 155 -8.16 6.90 -13.13
C PHE A 155 -8.56 5.86 -12.09
N VAL A 156 -9.49 5.00 -12.48
CA VAL A 156 -9.94 3.86 -11.68
C VAL A 156 -9.86 2.61 -12.56
N THR A 157 -9.33 1.53 -11.98
CA THR A 157 -9.20 0.22 -12.64
C THR A 157 -9.31 -0.90 -11.59
N ASN A 158 -9.09 -2.14 -12.00
CA ASN A 158 -8.99 -3.29 -11.11
C ASN A 158 -7.72 -4.09 -11.44
N GLU A 159 -7.08 -4.70 -10.44
CA GLU A 159 -5.87 -5.49 -10.67
C GLU A 159 -6.06 -6.63 -11.68
N THR A 160 -7.29 -7.12 -11.83
CA THR A 160 -7.64 -8.16 -12.81
C THR A 160 -7.63 -7.68 -14.26
N GLU A 161 -7.66 -6.36 -14.46
CA GLU A 161 -7.63 -5.71 -15.77
C GLU A 161 -6.20 -5.34 -16.19
N VAL A 162 -5.24 -5.42 -15.27
CA VAL A 162 -3.84 -5.06 -15.51
C VAL A 162 -2.98 -6.31 -15.56
N ALA A 163 -2.41 -6.59 -16.72
CA ALA A 163 -1.53 -7.75 -16.89
C ALA A 163 -0.23 -7.58 -16.06
N PRO A 164 0.17 -8.59 -15.28
CA PRO A 164 1.43 -8.53 -14.55
C PRO A 164 2.62 -8.63 -15.51
N ASN A 165 3.63 -7.82 -15.29
CA ASN A 165 4.89 -7.84 -16.03
C ASN A 165 5.89 -8.76 -15.31
N ALA A 166 6.27 -9.86 -15.96
CA ALA A 166 7.29 -10.77 -15.42
C ALA A 166 8.67 -10.08 -15.39
N MET A 167 9.39 -10.32 -14.32
CA MET A 167 10.80 -9.90 -14.26
C MET A 167 11.66 -10.76 -15.18
N PRO A 168 12.66 -10.18 -15.85
CA PRO A 168 13.56 -10.92 -16.73
C PRO A 168 14.20 -12.12 -16.03
N ASP A 169 14.41 -13.21 -16.75
CA ASP A 169 15.12 -14.41 -16.30
C ASP A 169 14.50 -15.13 -15.09
N THR A 170 13.22 -14.88 -14.78
CA THR A 170 12.51 -15.49 -13.64
C THR A 170 11.50 -16.57 -14.04
N GLU A 171 11.40 -16.92 -15.31
CA GLU A 171 10.39 -17.88 -15.83
C GLU A 171 8.96 -17.48 -15.45
N GLY A 172 8.70 -16.17 -15.24
CA GLY A 172 7.40 -15.67 -14.79
C GLY A 172 7.12 -15.87 -13.30
N LYS A 173 8.07 -16.38 -12.52
CA LYS A 173 7.87 -16.65 -11.09
C LYS A 173 7.91 -15.40 -10.21
N TRP A 174 8.43 -14.31 -10.73
CA TRP A 174 8.41 -12.98 -10.12
C TRP A 174 7.81 -11.99 -11.12
N ALA A 175 6.71 -11.36 -10.75
CA ALA A 175 6.01 -10.41 -11.60
C ALA A 175 5.50 -9.21 -10.80
N THR A 176 5.29 -8.10 -11.50
CA THR A 176 4.72 -6.88 -10.93
C THR A 176 3.51 -6.43 -11.74
N THR A 177 2.35 -6.27 -11.08
CA THR A 177 1.19 -5.57 -11.65
C THR A 177 1.43 -4.08 -11.46
N ARG A 178 1.68 -3.37 -12.56
CA ARG A 178 1.95 -1.93 -12.59
C ARG A 178 0.72 -1.20 -13.09
N PHE A 179 0.16 -0.33 -12.26
CA PHE A 179 -1.01 0.48 -12.63
C PHE A 179 -0.63 1.76 -13.37
N VAL A 180 0.64 2.11 -13.31
CA VAL A 180 1.23 3.28 -13.98
C VAL A 180 2.46 2.82 -14.76
N GLU A 181 2.65 3.36 -15.95
CA GLU A 181 3.84 3.08 -16.76
C GLU A 181 5.10 3.60 -16.05
N PRO A 182 6.15 2.76 -15.92
CA PRO A 182 7.36 3.12 -15.17
C PRO A 182 8.08 4.37 -15.69
N ASP A 183 7.94 4.65 -16.99
CA ASP A 183 8.61 5.76 -17.67
C ASP A 183 7.73 7.03 -17.76
N ASP A 184 6.52 7.00 -17.21
CA ASP A 184 5.66 8.18 -17.15
C ASP A 184 6.12 9.12 -16.02
N LEU A 185 6.93 10.10 -16.37
CA LEU A 185 7.51 11.06 -15.44
C LEU A 185 6.50 12.01 -14.80
N ARG A 186 5.23 11.99 -15.24
CA ARG A 186 4.17 12.77 -14.59
C ARG A 186 3.85 12.25 -13.19
N HIS A 187 4.00 10.94 -12.97
CA HIS A 187 3.81 10.33 -11.66
C HIS A 187 5.09 10.40 -10.83
N ASP A 188 4.99 10.79 -9.57
CA ASP A 188 6.10 10.85 -8.62
C ASP A 188 6.00 9.81 -7.49
N MET A 189 5.00 8.94 -7.56
CA MET A 189 4.91 7.71 -6.78
C MET A 189 4.30 6.60 -7.60
N HIS A 190 4.67 5.36 -7.27
CA HIS A 190 4.02 4.17 -7.81
C HIS A 190 3.52 3.30 -6.66
N VAL A 191 2.29 2.83 -6.78
CA VAL A 191 1.74 1.79 -5.90
C VAL A 191 1.41 0.58 -6.76
N ASN A 192 2.13 -0.51 -6.55
CA ASN A 192 2.10 -1.70 -7.41
C ASN A 192 1.80 -2.95 -6.59
N ILE A 193 1.47 -4.05 -7.25
CA ILE A 193 1.42 -5.36 -6.59
C ILE A 193 2.58 -6.20 -7.11
N VAL A 194 3.42 -6.68 -6.20
CA VAL A 194 4.49 -7.62 -6.52
C VAL A 194 4.04 -9.02 -6.14
N THR A 195 4.24 -9.97 -7.04
CA THR A 195 3.82 -11.36 -6.88
C THR A 195 4.97 -12.31 -7.11
N PHE A 196 5.16 -13.24 -6.19
CA PHE A 196 6.10 -14.35 -6.29
C PHE A 196 5.36 -15.67 -6.24
N GLU A 197 5.66 -16.56 -7.17
CA GLU A 197 5.26 -17.96 -7.07
C GLU A 197 6.07 -18.68 -5.98
N PRO A 198 5.58 -19.81 -5.42
CA PRO A 198 6.32 -20.56 -4.41
C PRO A 198 7.75 -20.89 -4.85
N GLY A 199 8.72 -20.59 -3.99
CA GLY A 199 10.13 -20.80 -4.25
C GLY A 199 10.82 -19.72 -5.11
N ALA A 200 10.08 -18.71 -5.57
CA ALA A 200 10.68 -17.58 -6.27
C ALA A 200 11.54 -16.72 -5.33
N VAL A 201 12.52 -16.03 -5.88
CA VAL A 201 13.50 -15.27 -5.11
C VAL A 201 13.82 -13.95 -5.79
N ILE A 202 14.23 -12.96 -4.98
CA ILE A 202 15.15 -11.90 -5.38
C ILE A 202 16.54 -12.43 -5.05
N PRO A 203 17.35 -12.85 -6.03
CA PRO A 203 18.51 -13.73 -5.79
C PRO A 203 19.76 -13.00 -5.28
N PHE A 204 19.71 -11.68 -5.14
CA PHE A 204 20.81 -10.84 -4.66
C PHE A 204 20.25 -9.71 -3.77
N ALA A 205 21.11 -9.13 -2.97
CA ALA A 205 20.75 -7.95 -2.22
C ALA A 205 20.70 -6.73 -3.14
N GLU A 206 19.52 -6.36 -3.60
CA GLU A 206 19.31 -5.14 -4.37
C GLU A 206 19.15 -3.92 -3.47
N THR A 207 19.47 -2.75 -3.99
CA THR A 207 19.21 -1.46 -3.35
C THR A 207 18.54 -0.51 -4.33
N HIS A 208 17.68 0.36 -3.81
CA HIS A 208 17.00 1.37 -4.60
C HIS A 208 17.18 2.75 -3.98
N VAL A 209 17.23 3.78 -4.81
CA VAL A 209 17.21 5.19 -4.35
C VAL A 209 15.87 5.55 -3.71
N MET A 210 14.82 4.77 -4.00
CA MET A 210 13.47 5.01 -3.54
C MET A 210 13.25 4.48 -2.13
N GLU A 211 12.43 5.20 -1.37
CA GLU A 211 11.79 4.73 -0.15
C GLU A 211 10.68 3.72 -0.50
N HIS A 212 10.48 2.71 0.34
CA HIS A 212 9.46 1.68 0.13
C HIS A 212 8.54 1.52 1.34
N GLY A 213 7.26 1.29 1.05
CA GLY A 213 6.28 0.76 1.98
C GLY A 213 5.66 -0.51 1.39
N LEU A 214 5.73 -1.63 2.09
CA LEU A 214 5.26 -2.92 1.63
C LEU A 214 4.24 -3.49 2.60
N TYR A 215 3.02 -3.76 2.15
CA TYR A 215 2.03 -4.48 2.92
C TYR A 215 1.79 -5.86 2.33
N VAL A 216 2.01 -6.90 3.12
CA VAL A 216 1.84 -8.28 2.64
C VAL A 216 0.36 -8.61 2.52
N LEU A 217 -0.11 -8.77 1.29
CA LEU A 217 -1.50 -9.09 0.96
C LEU A 217 -1.79 -10.58 1.11
N GLU A 218 -0.82 -11.44 0.76
CA GLU A 218 -1.01 -12.89 0.70
C GLU A 218 0.30 -13.63 0.93
N GLY A 219 0.21 -14.80 1.58
CA GLY A 219 1.30 -15.73 1.73
C GLY A 219 2.34 -15.33 2.78
N LYS A 220 3.54 -15.87 2.62
CA LYS A 220 4.68 -15.58 3.48
C LYS A 220 6.01 -15.78 2.78
N ALA A 221 7.02 -15.09 3.29
CA ALA A 221 8.37 -15.13 2.75
C ALA A 221 9.41 -14.95 3.87
N VAL A 222 10.66 -15.25 3.56
CA VAL A 222 11.80 -14.75 4.31
C VAL A 222 12.37 -13.56 3.55
N TYR A 223 12.40 -12.42 4.19
CA TYR A 223 12.88 -11.17 3.63
C TYR A 223 14.22 -10.78 4.27
N ARG A 224 15.22 -10.49 3.44
CA ARG A 224 16.42 -9.83 3.90
C ARG A 224 16.17 -8.33 3.92
N LEU A 225 16.35 -7.71 5.08
CA LEU A 225 16.22 -6.28 5.29
C LEU A 225 17.54 -5.78 5.91
N ASN A 226 18.32 -5.01 5.14
CA ASN A 226 19.68 -4.63 5.50
C ASN A 226 20.56 -5.88 5.75
N GLN A 227 20.90 -6.19 6.99
CA GLN A 227 21.70 -7.38 7.38
C GLN A 227 20.84 -8.51 7.98
N ASP A 228 19.60 -8.23 8.30
CA ASP A 228 18.72 -9.13 9.01
C ASP A 228 17.86 -9.97 8.06
N TRP A 229 17.53 -11.18 8.51
CA TRP A 229 16.55 -12.04 7.84
C TRP A 229 15.30 -12.12 8.69
N VAL A 230 14.18 -11.72 8.14
CA VAL A 230 12.90 -11.63 8.83
C VAL A 230 11.85 -12.45 8.10
N GLU A 231 11.16 -13.35 8.83
CA GLU A 231 9.96 -13.98 8.29
C GLU A 231 8.82 -12.95 8.27
N VAL A 232 8.16 -12.83 7.13
CA VAL A 232 7.01 -11.96 6.94
C VAL A 232 5.84 -12.75 6.38
N GLU A 233 4.62 -12.37 6.77
CA GLU A 233 3.40 -13.06 6.37
C GLU A 233 2.25 -12.06 6.10
N ALA A 234 1.17 -12.57 5.51
CA ALA A 234 0.00 -11.75 5.20
C ALA A 234 -0.45 -10.92 6.41
N GLY A 235 -0.60 -9.62 6.20
CA GLY A 235 -0.93 -8.62 7.22
C GLY A 235 0.26 -7.91 7.86
N ASP A 236 1.48 -8.34 7.59
CA ASP A 236 2.68 -7.61 8.03
C ASP A 236 2.92 -6.40 7.13
N TYR A 237 3.47 -5.35 7.72
CA TYR A 237 3.93 -4.16 7.02
C TYR A 237 5.43 -4.00 7.17
N MET A 238 6.11 -3.66 6.09
CA MET A 238 7.53 -3.31 6.07
C MET A 238 7.71 -1.92 5.51
N TRP A 239 8.59 -1.15 6.12
CA TRP A 239 9.13 0.08 5.57
C TRP A 239 10.62 -0.08 5.32
N LEU A 240 11.10 0.36 4.16
CA LEU A 240 12.51 0.37 3.81
C LEU A 240 12.92 1.80 3.44
N ARG A 241 13.95 2.27 4.09
CA ARG A 241 14.60 3.52 3.71
C ARG A 241 15.27 3.39 2.35
N ALA A 242 15.43 4.51 1.65
CA ALA A 242 16.27 4.60 0.47
C ALA A 242 17.63 3.93 0.70
N PHE A 243 18.07 3.14 -0.28
CA PHE A 243 19.29 2.32 -0.27
C PHE A 243 19.34 1.17 0.75
N CYS A 244 18.26 0.85 1.46
CA CYS A 244 18.22 -0.35 2.29
C CYS A 244 18.41 -1.61 1.43
N PRO A 245 19.46 -2.42 1.64
CA PRO A 245 19.63 -3.68 0.92
C PRO A 245 18.48 -4.64 1.22
N GLN A 246 17.92 -5.22 0.17
CA GLN A 246 16.80 -6.17 0.31
C GLN A 246 16.95 -7.38 -0.61
N ALA A 247 16.43 -8.51 -0.17
CA ALA A 247 16.25 -9.72 -0.95
C ALA A 247 15.04 -10.49 -0.43
N CYS A 248 14.48 -11.39 -1.22
CA CYS A 248 13.28 -12.13 -0.85
C CYS A 248 13.39 -13.59 -1.26
N TYR A 249 12.89 -14.47 -0.39
CA TYR A 249 12.63 -15.88 -0.69
C TYR A 249 11.17 -16.20 -0.33
N ALA A 250 10.35 -16.44 -1.34
CA ALA A 250 8.95 -16.80 -1.19
C ALA A 250 8.81 -18.30 -0.82
N GLY A 251 9.14 -18.63 0.44
CA GLY A 251 9.23 -20.01 0.95
C GLY A 251 7.91 -20.60 1.43
N GLY A 252 6.79 -19.88 1.28
CA GLY A 252 5.47 -20.36 1.67
C GLY A 252 4.89 -21.38 0.67
N PRO A 253 3.80 -22.11 1.07
CA PRO A 253 3.16 -23.09 0.22
C PRO A 253 2.33 -22.47 -0.94
N GLY A 254 2.00 -21.20 -0.84
CA GLY A 254 1.26 -20.41 -1.84
C GLY A 254 2.05 -19.24 -2.37
N LYS A 255 1.42 -18.44 -3.19
CA LYS A 255 1.98 -17.18 -3.67
C LYS A 255 2.30 -16.25 -2.51
N PHE A 256 3.35 -15.47 -2.68
CA PHE A 256 3.65 -14.33 -1.81
C PHE A 256 3.37 -13.05 -2.57
N ARG A 257 2.50 -12.19 -2.03
CA ARG A 257 2.08 -10.96 -2.69
C ARG A 257 2.09 -9.79 -1.71
N TYR A 258 2.56 -8.65 -2.18
CA TYR A 258 2.48 -7.42 -1.39
C TYR A 258 2.12 -6.20 -2.24
N LEU A 259 1.43 -5.26 -1.59
CA LEU A 259 1.21 -3.92 -2.11
C LEU A 259 2.47 -3.10 -1.81
N LEU A 260 3.08 -2.56 -2.84
CA LEU A 260 4.33 -1.82 -2.77
C LEU A 260 4.08 -0.34 -3.08
N TYR A 261 4.32 0.54 -2.12
CA TYR A 261 4.60 1.95 -2.38
C TYR A 261 6.08 2.13 -2.70
N LYS A 262 6.38 2.96 -3.67
CA LYS A 262 7.70 3.56 -3.88
C LYS A 262 7.53 4.97 -4.42
N ASP A 263 8.37 5.91 -3.96
CA ASP A 263 8.61 7.14 -4.68
C ASP A 263 9.33 6.84 -6.00
N VAL A 264 9.44 7.81 -6.88
CA VAL A 264 10.07 7.59 -8.18
C VAL A 264 11.41 8.28 -8.25
N ASN A 265 12.33 7.67 -8.99
CA ASN A 265 13.64 8.23 -9.28
C ASN A 265 13.50 9.24 -10.43
N ARG A 266 13.04 10.45 -10.09
CA ARG A 266 13.01 11.62 -11.00
C ARG A 266 14.12 12.60 -10.65
N HIS A 267 14.43 13.48 -11.61
CA HIS A 267 15.29 14.62 -11.33
C HIS A 267 14.63 15.52 -10.27
N MET A 268 15.31 15.72 -9.15
CA MET A 268 14.82 16.52 -8.06
C MET A 268 15.50 17.90 -8.05
N PRO A 269 14.79 18.98 -7.70
CA PRO A 269 15.42 20.26 -7.45
C PRO A 269 16.38 20.15 -6.25
N LEU A 270 17.50 20.80 -6.36
CA LEU A 270 18.55 20.84 -5.31
C LEU A 270 18.43 22.11 -4.49
#